data_3fc646b8f552421f07aaaf477bee906d
#
_entry.id   3fc646b8f552421f07aaaf477bee906d
#
_cell.length_a   1.000
_cell.length_b   1.000
_cell.length_c   1.000
_cell.angle_alpha   90.00
_cell.angle_beta   90.00
_cell.angle_gamma   90.00
#
_symmetry.space_group_name_H-M   'P 1'
#
loop_
_entity.id
_entity.type
_entity.pdbx_description
1 polymer ?
#
loop_
_entity_poly.entity_id
_entity_poly.type
_entity_poly.pdbx_seq_one_letter_code
_entity_poly.pdbx_strand_id
1 'polypeptide(L)'
;MRIRKRLKLLALLGAVLAIALVAASCGDDDDTPSVAPAPEAPAEAPAPAPAGEDPFAGCGAGAVIDPSDLSVGRPVARCEPGYPLPIPLAERTTINMSSGFKLEFIAPILLAEAFGEFEKENIDFNFISLGFSDAVSQVGTGDIDLAVGGTEASLFNAVDNGFDVRWVSGNFFPPDAGDRTIAQTGVWARADVFSDPSNPDIAELEGTTMASAVGLSSVIAYPIAQAFRPAGLVLGVDVAIERIPSTDMVLALENNAVQSAWVLDPLWSVLADAPDEYVLVTTQPPGEPIGGLYGGPSCFEAKRDACVAFHRAIIRTINTYLTGDYHQDEDVVAAIAEAIERDPEQIAATPSLLFDWEIREGSATRAQEAFISFTASGETVVEFDEPFPEDQVVDRSLYLEAIGRG
;
A
#
# COMPACT_ATOMS: atom_id res chain seq x y z
N MET A 1 41.89 20.07 32.18
CA MET A 1 43.14 20.35 31.45
C MET A 1 42.76 20.26 29.97
N ARG A 2 42.41 21.39 29.38
CA ARG A 2 43.06 22.10 28.27
C ARG A 2 43.43 21.14 27.14
N ILE A 3 42.97 21.32 25.91
CA ILE A 3 43.20 22.37 24.89
C ILE A 3 42.24 22.05 23.73
N ARG A 4 41.25 22.80 23.29
CA ARG A 4 41.21 24.02 22.44
C ARG A 4 42.12 23.98 21.19
N LYS A 5 41.43 24.23 20.07
CA LYS A 5 41.79 24.97 18.84
C LYS A 5 41.70 24.08 17.59
N ARG A 6 41.22 24.47 16.42
CA ARG A 6 40.82 25.81 15.87
C ARG A 6 39.93 25.63 14.65
N LEU A 7 38.99 26.52 14.53
CA LEU A 7 38.36 27.01 13.30
C LEU A 7 39.41 27.35 12.22
N LYS A 8 39.12 27.09 10.97
CA LYS A 8 39.43 28.02 9.87
C LYS A 8 38.30 27.99 8.81
N LEU A 9 37.60 29.06 8.84
CA LEU A 9 36.85 29.75 7.82
C LEU A 9 37.76 30.10 6.63
N LEU A 10 37.31 29.88 5.40
CA LEU A 10 37.75 30.66 4.23
C LEU A 10 36.59 30.74 3.23
N ALA A 11 35.95 31.87 3.27
CA ALA A 11 35.16 32.42 2.20
C ALA A 11 36.08 33.03 1.13
N LEU A 12 35.76 32.86 -0.12
CA LEU A 12 36.21 33.77 -1.18
C LEU A 12 35.14 33.91 -2.23
N LEU A 13 34.71 35.15 -2.32
CA LEU A 13 33.93 35.82 -3.34
C LEU A 13 34.70 35.85 -4.68
N GLY A 14 33.97 36.09 -5.73
CA GLY A 14 34.41 36.74 -6.96
C GLY A 14 33.89 36.00 -8.19
N ALA A 15 33.33 36.54 -9.12
CA ALA A 15 32.82 37.84 -9.55
C ALA A 15 32.23 37.62 -10.97
N VAL A 16 31.16 38.30 -11.23
CA VAL A 16 30.51 38.55 -12.52
C VAL A 16 31.52 39.01 -13.56
N LEU A 17 31.43 38.49 -14.80
CA LEU A 17 31.74 39.25 -16.00
C LEU A 17 30.93 38.81 -17.21
N ALA A 18 30.01 39.62 -17.62
CA ALA A 18 29.39 39.65 -18.94
C ALA A 18 30.35 40.29 -19.94
N ILE A 19 30.58 39.68 -21.08
CA ILE A 19 31.06 40.40 -22.28
C ILE A 19 30.32 39.87 -23.50
N ALA A 20 29.50 40.73 -24.06
CA ALA A 20 29.02 40.64 -25.44
C ALA A 20 30.10 41.18 -26.37
N LEU A 21 30.36 40.48 -27.46
CA LEU A 21 30.97 41.11 -28.64
C LEU A 21 30.55 40.40 -29.93
N VAL A 22 29.92 41.17 -30.77
CA VAL A 22 29.51 40.99 -32.13
C VAL A 22 30.75 40.91 -33.05
N ALA A 23 30.77 39.96 -33.97
CA ALA A 23 31.49 40.11 -35.23
C ALA A 23 30.72 39.40 -36.34
N ALA A 24 30.29 40.17 -37.27
CA ALA A 24 29.67 39.77 -38.55
C ALA A 24 30.74 39.13 -39.46
N SER A 25 30.37 38.07 -40.20
CA SER A 25 30.94 37.75 -41.47
C SER A 25 29.87 37.13 -42.36
N CYS A 26 29.72 37.73 -43.53
CA CYS A 26 28.81 37.32 -44.63
C CYS A 26 29.25 36.01 -45.26
N GLY A 27 28.29 35.30 -45.84
CA GLY A 27 28.54 34.34 -46.92
C GLY A 27 27.49 33.24 -47.05
N ASP A 28 26.64 33.48 -48.01
CA ASP A 28 25.92 32.62 -48.93
C ASP A 28 24.63 31.86 -48.50
N ASP A 29 23.69 32.16 -49.36
CA ASP A 29 22.31 31.73 -49.50
C ASP A 29 22.19 30.20 -49.61
N ASP A 30 21.29 29.63 -48.77
CA ASP A 30 20.41 28.53 -49.13
C ASP A 30 19.12 28.65 -48.33
N ASP A 31 18.10 29.22 -48.98
CA ASP A 31 16.74 29.31 -48.48
C ASP A 31 16.10 27.93 -48.37
N THR A 32 16.11 27.35 -47.18
CA THR A 32 15.16 26.32 -46.82
C THR A 32 14.30 26.85 -45.64
N PRO A 33 12.99 27.04 -45.82
CA PRO A 33 12.14 27.51 -44.74
C PRO A 33 12.09 26.45 -43.65
N SER A 34 12.60 26.81 -42.49
CA SER A 34 12.37 26.08 -41.24
C SER A 34 10.88 26.06 -40.95
N VAL A 35 10.24 24.93 -41.24
CA VAL A 35 8.88 24.66 -40.79
C VAL A 35 8.94 24.47 -39.28
N ALA A 36 8.36 25.41 -38.54
CA ALA A 36 8.09 25.23 -37.11
C ALA A 36 7.28 23.92 -36.91
N PRO A 37 7.60 23.08 -35.91
CA PRO A 37 6.76 21.92 -35.64
C PRO A 37 5.33 22.37 -35.43
N ALA A 38 4.40 21.73 -36.12
CA ALA A 38 2.97 21.94 -35.93
C ALA A 38 2.64 21.61 -34.45
N PRO A 39 1.75 22.35 -33.82
CA PRO A 39 1.27 21.99 -32.49
C PRO A 39 0.72 20.56 -32.57
N GLU A 40 1.18 19.69 -31.65
CA GLU A 40 0.63 18.37 -31.47
C GLU A 40 -0.89 18.50 -31.32
N ALA A 41 -1.61 17.73 -32.12
CA ALA A 41 -3.07 17.68 -32.00
C ALA A 41 -3.42 17.19 -30.59
N PRO A 42 -4.46 17.75 -29.95
CA PRO A 42 -4.94 17.24 -28.67
C PRO A 42 -5.18 15.73 -28.80
N ALA A 43 -4.71 14.93 -27.84
CA ALA A 43 -4.98 13.51 -27.78
C ALA A 43 -6.50 13.30 -27.94
N GLU A 44 -6.88 12.45 -28.88
CA GLU A 44 -8.27 12.13 -29.15
C GLU A 44 -8.86 11.51 -27.87
N ALA A 45 -9.98 12.03 -27.38
CA ALA A 45 -10.66 11.49 -26.21
C ALA A 45 -10.96 9.99 -26.47
N PRO A 46 -10.86 9.13 -25.45
CA PRO A 46 -11.18 7.71 -25.58
C PRO A 46 -12.57 7.53 -26.18
N ALA A 47 -12.70 6.61 -27.14
CA ALA A 47 -14.00 6.30 -27.73
C ALA A 47 -14.97 5.82 -26.64
N PRO A 48 -16.20 6.35 -26.60
CA PRO A 48 -17.20 5.87 -25.66
C PRO A 48 -17.47 4.37 -25.91
N ALA A 49 -17.75 3.62 -24.84
CA ALA A 49 -18.14 2.23 -24.92
C ALA A 49 -19.29 2.03 -25.92
N PRO A 50 -19.37 0.90 -26.63
CA PRO A 50 -20.44 0.66 -27.59
C PRO A 50 -21.81 0.83 -26.92
N ALA A 51 -22.64 1.69 -27.49
CA ALA A 51 -23.95 2.01 -26.95
C ALA A 51 -24.83 0.75 -26.88
N GLY A 52 -25.08 0.26 -25.66
CA GLY A 52 -26.00 -0.85 -25.42
C GLY A 52 -25.48 -2.00 -24.55
N GLU A 53 -24.21 -2.04 -24.20
CA GLU A 53 -23.68 -3.04 -23.28
C GLU A 53 -23.82 -2.56 -21.84
N ASP A 54 -24.32 -3.45 -20.95
CA ASP A 54 -24.39 -3.17 -19.52
C ASP A 54 -22.94 -3.13 -18.96
N PRO A 55 -22.47 -1.99 -18.44
CA PRO A 55 -21.09 -1.86 -17.97
C PRO A 55 -20.74 -2.80 -16.81
N PHE A 56 -21.74 -3.40 -16.17
CA PHE A 56 -21.56 -4.31 -15.05
C PHE A 56 -21.89 -5.77 -15.37
N ALA A 57 -22.15 -6.10 -16.65
CA ALA A 57 -22.59 -7.45 -17.05
C ALA A 57 -21.63 -8.55 -16.58
N GLY A 58 -20.31 -8.28 -16.59
CA GLY A 58 -19.29 -9.22 -16.11
C GLY A 58 -19.08 -9.23 -14.59
N CYS A 59 -19.77 -8.36 -13.83
CA CYS A 59 -19.71 -8.33 -12.37
C CYS A 59 -20.86 -9.14 -11.77
N GLY A 60 -20.80 -10.46 -11.92
CA GLY A 60 -21.79 -11.41 -11.41
C GLY A 60 -21.73 -11.61 -9.90
N ALA A 61 -22.20 -12.78 -9.44
CA ALA A 61 -22.25 -13.11 -8.01
C ALA A 61 -20.86 -13.13 -7.35
N GLY A 62 -19.80 -13.44 -8.09
CA GLY A 62 -18.43 -13.45 -7.58
C GLY A 62 -17.79 -12.07 -7.36
N ALA A 63 -18.48 -10.98 -7.75
CA ALA A 63 -17.99 -9.62 -7.54
C ALA A 63 -18.15 -9.14 -6.09
N VAL A 64 -18.96 -9.84 -5.30
CA VAL A 64 -19.13 -9.62 -3.85
C VAL A 64 -19.06 -10.98 -3.16
N ILE A 65 -18.16 -11.11 -2.21
CA ILE A 65 -18.07 -12.28 -1.34
C ILE A 65 -18.65 -11.90 0.02
N ASP A 66 -19.15 -12.87 0.77
CA ASP A 66 -19.69 -12.60 2.10
C ASP A 66 -18.59 -11.93 2.98
N PRO A 67 -18.75 -10.66 3.36
CA PRO A 67 -17.74 -9.94 4.12
C PRO A 67 -17.54 -10.49 5.54
N SER A 68 -18.47 -11.31 6.04
CA SER A 68 -18.32 -12.02 7.32
C SER A 68 -17.52 -13.32 7.23
N ASP A 69 -17.23 -13.80 6.01
CA ASP A 69 -16.40 -15.00 5.80
C ASP A 69 -14.92 -14.68 6.02
N LEU A 70 -14.39 -15.12 7.14
CA LEU A 70 -12.98 -15.00 7.53
C LEU A 70 -12.24 -16.35 7.40
N SER A 71 -12.80 -17.31 6.66
CA SER A 71 -12.19 -18.64 6.51
C SER A 71 -10.89 -18.60 5.69
N VAL A 72 -9.98 -19.50 6.02
CA VAL A 72 -8.77 -19.75 5.22
C VAL A 72 -9.17 -20.20 3.82
N GLY A 73 -8.55 -19.61 2.79
CA GLY A 73 -8.83 -19.99 1.40
C GLY A 73 -10.16 -19.47 0.85
N ARG A 74 -10.85 -18.54 1.57
CA ARG A 74 -12.02 -17.89 0.98
C ARG A 74 -11.65 -17.28 -0.38
N PRO A 75 -12.54 -17.32 -1.37
CA PRO A 75 -12.33 -16.64 -2.63
C PRO A 75 -12.23 -15.13 -2.42
N VAL A 76 -11.49 -14.44 -3.28
CA VAL A 76 -11.47 -12.98 -3.39
C VAL A 76 -12.53 -12.52 -4.36
N ALA A 77 -13.05 -11.30 -4.18
CA ALA A 77 -14.03 -10.72 -5.09
C ALA A 77 -13.45 -10.58 -6.52
N ARG A 78 -14.25 -10.93 -7.54
CA ARG A 78 -13.85 -10.83 -8.96
C ARG A 78 -15.05 -10.55 -9.87
N CYS A 79 -14.81 -9.69 -10.86
CA CYS A 79 -15.58 -9.63 -12.09
C CYS A 79 -14.86 -10.44 -13.19
N GLU A 80 -15.49 -10.59 -14.34
CA GLU A 80 -14.82 -11.13 -15.54
C GLU A 80 -13.71 -10.17 -16.00
N PRO A 81 -12.64 -10.66 -16.66
CA PRO A 81 -11.60 -9.79 -17.22
C PRO A 81 -12.19 -8.68 -18.11
N GLY A 82 -11.67 -7.45 -17.96
CA GLY A 82 -12.17 -6.26 -18.65
C GLY A 82 -13.36 -5.58 -17.98
N TYR A 83 -13.97 -6.18 -16.97
CA TYR A 83 -15.09 -5.58 -16.23
C TYR A 83 -14.67 -5.07 -14.83
N PRO A 84 -15.42 -4.06 -14.32
CA PRO A 84 -16.54 -3.32 -14.95
C PRO A 84 -16.08 -2.48 -16.16
N LEU A 85 -16.92 -2.33 -17.18
CA LEU A 85 -16.58 -1.51 -18.35
C LEU A 85 -16.42 -0.03 -17.96
N PRO A 86 -15.62 0.75 -18.72
CA PRO A 86 -15.45 2.17 -18.45
C PRO A 86 -16.77 2.94 -18.58
N ILE A 87 -16.99 3.87 -17.66
CA ILE A 87 -18.06 4.87 -17.71
C ILE A 87 -17.38 6.23 -17.55
N PRO A 88 -16.89 6.83 -18.67
CA PRO A 88 -16.11 8.05 -18.60
C PRO A 88 -16.87 9.18 -17.92
N LEU A 89 -16.21 9.90 -17.05
CA LEU A 89 -16.72 11.15 -16.49
C LEU A 89 -17.02 12.17 -17.59
N ALA A 90 -18.05 12.98 -17.41
CA ALA A 90 -18.43 14.01 -18.38
C ALA A 90 -17.33 15.06 -18.58
N GLU A 91 -16.60 15.35 -17.52
CA GLU A 91 -15.43 16.25 -17.53
C GLU A 91 -14.22 15.53 -16.96
N ARG A 92 -13.04 15.81 -17.55
CA ARG A 92 -11.78 15.28 -17.02
C ARG A 92 -11.53 15.78 -15.61
N THR A 93 -11.38 14.86 -14.66
CA THR A 93 -11.30 15.17 -13.24
C THR A 93 -9.98 14.67 -12.67
N THR A 94 -9.26 15.51 -11.97
CA THR A 94 -8.02 15.13 -11.28
C THR A 94 -8.34 14.40 -9.98
N ILE A 95 -7.74 13.23 -9.79
CA ILE A 95 -7.71 12.49 -8.52
C ILE A 95 -6.30 12.54 -7.96
N ASN A 96 -6.16 13.16 -6.78
CA ASN A 96 -4.93 13.21 -6.01
C ASN A 96 -4.89 12.02 -5.04
N MET A 97 -3.95 11.11 -5.22
CA MET A 97 -3.80 9.94 -4.36
C MET A 97 -2.41 9.89 -3.75
N SER A 98 -2.32 9.65 -2.45
CA SER A 98 -1.05 9.53 -1.74
C SER A 98 -0.70 8.10 -1.38
N SER A 99 0.60 7.80 -1.42
CA SER A 99 1.21 6.62 -0.81
C SER A 99 2.64 6.94 -0.39
N GLY A 100 3.11 6.37 0.71
CA GLY A 100 4.47 6.55 1.19
C GLY A 100 5.53 5.89 0.30
N PHE A 101 5.12 4.89 -0.49
CA PHE A 101 6.03 4.10 -1.32
C PHE A 101 5.33 3.70 -2.62
N LYS A 102 6.11 3.61 -3.70
CA LYS A 102 5.74 2.86 -4.90
C LYS A 102 6.32 1.46 -4.75
N LEU A 103 5.49 0.50 -4.36
CA LEU A 103 5.83 -0.92 -4.24
C LEU A 103 4.68 -1.74 -4.84
N GLU A 104 4.90 -3.02 -5.03
CA GLU A 104 3.94 -3.92 -5.68
C GLU A 104 2.57 -3.98 -4.99
N PHE A 105 2.50 -3.75 -3.69
CA PHE A 105 1.22 -3.74 -2.97
C PHE A 105 0.22 -2.69 -3.49
N ILE A 106 0.65 -1.71 -4.30
CA ILE A 106 -0.22 -0.78 -5.02
C ILE A 106 -0.28 -1.08 -6.53
N ALA A 107 0.08 -2.28 -6.97
CA ALA A 107 0.06 -2.67 -8.39
C ALA A 107 -1.27 -2.38 -9.10
N PRO A 108 -2.47 -2.53 -8.48
CA PRO A 108 -3.72 -2.13 -9.13
C PRO A 108 -3.73 -0.68 -9.61
N ILE A 109 -3.12 0.21 -8.86
CA ILE A 109 -3.05 1.65 -9.17
C ILE A 109 -1.96 1.94 -10.20
N LEU A 110 -0.78 1.33 -10.02
CA LEU A 110 0.35 1.50 -10.94
C LEU A 110 0.03 0.99 -12.35
N LEU A 111 -0.61 -0.17 -12.44
CA LEU A 111 -1.03 -0.76 -13.71
C LEU A 111 -2.22 -0.02 -14.31
N ALA A 112 -3.15 0.51 -13.49
CA ALA A 112 -4.23 1.35 -14.00
C ALA A 112 -3.69 2.61 -14.68
N GLU A 113 -2.63 3.20 -14.14
CA GLU A 113 -1.92 4.32 -14.77
C GLU A 113 -1.19 3.83 -16.05
N ALA A 114 -0.35 2.80 -15.94
CA ALA A 114 0.49 2.30 -17.04
C ALA A 114 -0.32 1.83 -18.25
N PHE A 115 -1.47 1.18 -18.05
CA PHE A 115 -2.32 0.65 -19.11
C PHE A 115 -3.50 1.55 -19.48
N GLY A 116 -3.48 2.81 -19.03
CA GLY A 116 -4.45 3.83 -19.40
C GLY A 116 -5.87 3.59 -18.87
N GLU A 117 -6.04 2.80 -17.81
CA GLU A 117 -7.37 2.51 -17.24
C GLU A 117 -8.01 3.74 -16.60
N PHE A 118 -7.21 4.65 -16.04
CA PHE A 118 -7.70 5.95 -15.56
C PHE A 118 -8.13 6.87 -16.70
N GLU A 119 -7.41 6.85 -17.82
CA GLU A 119 -7.79 7.64 -19.00
C GLU A 119 -9.14 7.21 -19.58
N LYS A 120 -9.44 5.90 -19.57
CA LYS A 120 -10.75 5.35 -19.99
C LYS A 120 -11.91 5.86 -19.14
N GLU A 121 -11.65 6.26 -17.90
CA GLU A 121 -12.64 6.88 -17.00
C GLU A 121 -12.64 8.41 -17.08
N ASN A 122 -11.81 9.02 -17.91
CA ASN A 122 -11.59 10.47 -17.99
C ASN A 122 -11.03 11.05 -16.68
N ILE A 123 -10.18 10.27 -15.99
CA ILE A 123 -9.44 10.68 -14.80
C ILE A 123 -8.04 11.17 -15.18
N ASP A 124 -7.62 12.28 -14.57
CA ASP A 124 -6.26 12.76 -14.52
C ASP A 124 -5.65 12.33 -13.20
N PHE A 125 -4.84 11.27 -13.22
CA PHE A 125 -4.29 10.68 -12.01
C PHE A 125 -3.03 11.43 -11.56
N ASN A 126 -2.97 11.81 -10.29
CA ASN A 126 -1.82 12.47 -9.68
C ASN A 126 -1.35 11.72 -8.43
N PHE A 127 -0.16 11.13 -8.52
CA PHE A 127 0.48 10.44 -7.41
C PHE A 127 1.24 11.41 -6.51
N ILE A 128 0.99 11.35 -5.20
CA ILE A 128 1.66 12.14 -4.17
C ILE A 128 2.48 11.21 -3.27
N SER A 129 3.79 11.40 -3.24
CA SER A 129 4.67 10.61 -2.35
C SER A 129 4.55 11.14 -0.92
N LEU A 130 3.59 10.62 -0.17
CA LEU A 130 3.33 10.98 1.22
C LEU A 130 2.73 9.78 1.95
N GLY A 131 3.32 9.42 3.09
CA GLY A 131 2.85 8.30 3.93
C GLY A 131 1.48 8.57 4.54
N PHE A 132 0.73 7.50 4.82
CA PHE A 132 -0.64 7.62 5.30
C PHE A 132 -0.75 8.44 6.59
N SER A 133 0.12 8.20 7.58
CA SER A 133 0.10 8.93 8.86
C SER A 133 0.25 10.45 8.70
N ASP A 134 0.95 10.90 7.62
CA ASP A 134 1.11 12.32 7.31
C ASP A 134 -0.02 12.85 6.40
N ALA A 135 -0.62 11.96 5.61
CA ALA A 135 -1.68 12.28 4.66
C ALA A 135 -3.07 12.30 5.28
N VAL A 136 -3.31 11.55 6.37
CA VAL A 136 -4.65 11.28 6.90
C VAL A 136 -5.45 12.54 7.21
N SER A 137 -4.82 13.57 7.75
CA SER A 137 -5.48 14.86 8.01
C SER A 137 -5.85 15.60 6.72
N GLN A 138 -5.02 15.49 5.67
CA GLN A 138 -5.28 16.11 4.36
C GLN A 138 -6.39 15.38 3.61
N VAL A 139 -6.52 14.06 3.81
CA VAL A 139 -7.68 13.29 3.35
C VAL A 139 -8.94 13.75 4.09
N GLY A 140 -8.86 13.90 5.41
CA GLY A 140 -9.98 14.35 6.24
C GLY A 140 -10.42 15.79 5.98
N THR A 141 -9.56 16.66 5.41
CA THR A 141 -9.92 18.01 4.96
C THR A 141 -10.32 18.06 3.48
N GLY A 142 -10.10 16.98 2.71
CA GLY A 142 -10.37 16.92 1.28
C GLY A 142 -9.28 17.54 0.38
N ASP A 143 -8.12 17.87 0.92
CA ASP A 143 -6.98 18.37 0.15
C ASP A 143 -6.30 17.25 -0.67
N ILE A 144 -6.36 16.03 -0.17
CA ILE A 144 -6.02 14.79 -0.88
C ILE A 144 -7.31 13.96 -0.99
N ASP A 145 -7.57 13.42 -2.19
CA ASP A 145 -8.82 12.70 -2.46
C ASP A 145 -8.79 11.30 -1.85
N LEU A 146 -7.68 10.58 -2.05
CA LEU A 146 -7.47 9.22 -1.59
C LEU A 146 -6.06 9.03 -1.01
N ALA A 147 -5.91 8.15 -0.07
CA ALA A 147 -4.60 7.70 0.41
C ALA A 147 -4.54 6.18 0.48
N VAL A 148 -3.38 5.61 0.15
CA VAL A 148 -3.08 4.22 0.44
C VAL A 148 -2.38 4.15 1.79
N GLY A 149 -2.86 3.29 2.66
CA GLY A 149 -2.26 3.08 3.96
C GLY A 149 -2.61 1.72 4.55
N GLY A 150 -2.04 1.47 5.70
CA GLY A 150 -2.44 0.35 6.53
C GLY A 150 -3.65 0.70 7.39
N THR A 151 -4.19 -0.31 8.07
CA THR A 151 -5.11 -0.12 9.18
C THR A 151 -4.30 0.33 10.39
N GLU A 152 -3.88 1.60 10.37
CA GLU A 152 -2.94 2.17 11.34
C GLU A 152 -3.69 2.95 12.44
N ALA A 153 -3.05 3.11 13.59
CA ALA A 153 -3.60 3.92 14.69
C ALA A 153 -3.90 5.37 14.26
N SER A 154 -3.17 5.91 13.29
CA SER A 154 -3.38 7.25 12.74
C SER A 154 -4.76 7.45 12.12
N LEU A 155 -5.35 6.41 11.49
CA LEU A 155 -6.73 6.45 11.00
C LEU A 155 -7.71 6.73 12.14
N PHE A 156 -7.64 5.91 13.18
CA PHE A 156 -8.60 5.97 14.28
C PHE A 156 -8.41 7.23 15.13
N ASN A 157 -7.17 7.65 15.35
CA ASN A 157 -6.88 8.93 15.99
C ASN A 157 -7.39 10.13 15.19
N ALA A 158 -7.35 10.06 13.84
CA ALA A 158 -7.95 11.12 13.02
C ALA A 158 -9.48 11.15 13.17
N VAL A 159 -10.14 9.98 13.20
CA VAL A 159 -11.59 9.88 13.44
C VAL A 159 -11.94 10.41 14.84
N ASP A 160 -11.18 10.06 15.88
CA ASP A 160 -11.36 10.56 17.25
C ASP A 160 -11.24 12.10 17.30
N ASN A 161 -10.33 12.66 16.51
CA ASN A 161 -10.16 14.11 16.38
C ASN A 161 -11.20 14.78 15.44
N GLY A 162 -12.21 14.05 14.98
CA GLY A 162 -13.33 14.57 14.22
C GLY A 162 -13.10 14.72 12.71
N PHE A 163 -12.04 14.13 12.16
CA PHE A 163 -11.85 14.05 10.72
C PHE A 163 -12.77 12.97 10.11
N ASP A 164 -13.45 13.30 9.01
CA ASP A 164 -14.22 12.32 8.24
C ASP A 164 -13.29 11.57 7.27
N VAL A 165 -12.59 10.57 7.79
CA VAL A 165 -11.73 9.68 7.01
C VAL A 165 -12.24 8.26 7.19
N ARG A 166 -12.45 7.55 6.09
CA ARG A 166 -12.95 6.18 6.13
C ARG A 166 -12.12 5.27 5.24
N TRP A 167 -12.05 4.03 5.63
CA TRP A 167 -11.53 2.95 4.82
C TRP A 167 -12.55 2.61 3.74
N VAL A 168 -12.17 2.80 2.46
CA VAL A 168 -13.11 2.75 1.33
C VAL A 168 -12.86 1.58 0.37
N SER A 169 -11.73 0.89 0.49
CA SER A 169 -11.43 -0.32 -0.29
C SER A 169 -10.36 -1.15 0.39
N GLY A 170 -10.47 -2.46 0.29
CA GLY A 170 -9.39 -3.38 0.65
C GLY A 170 -8.19 -3.22 -0.29
N ASN A 171 -7.12 -3.95 -0.02
CA ASN A 171 -5.93 -3.92 -0.87
C ASN A 171 -5.44 -5.34 -1.15
N PHE A 172 -4.41 -5.82 -0.46
CA PHE A 172 -3.77 -7.08 -0.77
C PHE A 172 -3.59 -7.97 0.45
N PHE A 173 -3.31 -9.24 0.19
CA PHE A 173 -2.73 -10.17 1.14
C PHE A 173 -1.88 -11.22 0.44
N PRO A 174 -0.91 -11.87 1.13
CA PRO A 174 -0.16 -12.97 0.57
C PRO A 174 -1.09 -14.15 0.22
N PRO A 175 -0.86 -14.86 -0.90
CA PRO A 175 -1.72 -15.98 -1.31
C PRO A 175 -1.76 -17.09 -0.28
N ASP A 176 -0.65 -17.33 0.41
CA ASP A 176 -0.48 -18.38 1.41
C ASP A 176 -0.61 -17.86 2.86
N ALA A 177 -1.35 -16.73 3.03
CA ALA A 177 -1.60 -16.16 4.35
C ALA A 177 -2.19 -17.21 5.30
N GLY A 178 -1.59 -17.36 6.49
CA GLY A 178 -1.95 -18.35 7.49
C GLY A 178 -1.19 -19.67 7.39
N ASP A 179 -0.53 -19.99 6.26
CA ASP A 179 0.29 -21.20 6.10
C ASP A 179 1.77 -20.90 6.39
N ARG A 180 2.21 -21.21 7.60
CA ARG A 180 3.60 -21.04 8.01
C ARG A 180 4.56 -22.13 7.49
N THR A 181 4.08 -23.13 6.77
CA THR A 181 4.93 -24.12 6.12
C THR A 181 5.53 -23.60 4.82
N ILE A 182 4.98 -22.50 4.31
CA ILE A 182 5.45 -21.79 3.12
C ILE A 182 6.15 -20.52 3.56
N ALA A 183 7.42 -20.37 3.17
CA ALA A 183 8.21 -19.18 3.48
C ALA A 183 7.60 -17.94 2.83
N GLN A 184 7.33 -16.91 3.62
CA GLN A 184 6.63 -15.70 3.20
C GLN A 184 6.83 -14.57 4.22
N THR A 185 6.26 -13.40 3.92
CA THR A 185 6.15 -12.29 4.89
C THR A 185 5.48 -12.75 6.19
N GLY A 186 6.08 -12.40 7.32
CA GLY A 186 5.55 -12.76 8.64
C GLY A 186 6.52 -12.49 9.77
N VAL A 187 6.20 -13.02 10.94
CA VAL A 187 7.10 -13.02 12.09
C VAL A 187 8.10 -14.15 11.93
N TRP A 188 9.33 -13.78 11.65
CA TRP A 188 10.49 -14.64 11.66
C TRP A 188 11.21 -14.53 12.99
N ALA A 189 11.70 -15.64 13.51
CA ALA A 189 12.42 -15.66 14.76
C ALA A 189 13.64 -16.58 14.69
N ARG A 190 14.56 -16.40 15.61
CA ARG A 190 15.69 -17.28 15.81
C ARG A 190 15.19 -18.64 16.30
N ALA A 191 15.69 -19.71 15.72
CA ALA A 191 15.29 -21.08 16.08
C ALA A 191 15.65 -21.44 17.52
N ASP A 192 16.74 -20.88 18.06
CA ASP A 192 17.20 -21.13 19.43
C ASP A 192 16.33 -20.55 20.54
N VAL A 193 15.31 -19.78 20.18
CA VAL A 193 14.26 -19.30 21.11
C VAL A 193 13.29 -20.41 21.48
N PHE A 194 13.07 -21.38 20.60
CA PHE A 194 12.02 -22.39 20.74
C PHE A 194 12.55 -23.73 21.20
N SER A 195 11.80 -24.37 22.09
CA SER A 195 12.06 -25.73 22.52
C SER A 195 11.89 -26.75 21.37
N ASP A 196 10.97 -26.47 20.42
CA ASP A 196 10.78 -27.23 19.19
C ASP A 196 10.69 -26.27 18.00
N PRO A 197 11.81 -25.94 17.33
CA PRO A 197 11.81 -25.04 16.18
C PRO A 197 11.00 -25.54 14.99
N SER A 198 10.75 -26.84 14.88
CA SER A 198 9.92 -27.39 13.79
C SER A 198 8.42 -27.09 13.99
N ASN A 199 8.01 -26.78 15.23
CA ASN A 199 6.66 -26.39 15.58
C ASN A 199 6.69 -25.27 16.64
N PRO A 200 7.17 -24.05 16.27
CA PRO A 200 7.41 -22.96 17.21
C PRO A 200 6.11 -22.55 17.94
N ASP A 201 6.16 -22.52 19.26
CA ASP A 201 5.07 -22.03 20.09
C ASP A 201 5.24 -20.51 20.33
N ILE A 202 4.25 -19.73 19.89
CA ILE A 202 4.25 -18.28 20.06
C ILE A 202 4.43 -17.87 21.52
N ALA A 203 3.93 -18.67 22.47
CA ALA A 203 4.07 -18.42 23.91
C ALA A 203 5.55 -18.35 24.37
N GLU A 204 6.48 -19.01 23.67
CA GLU A 204 7.91 -18.95 24.00
C GLU A 204 8.58 -17.61 23.63
N LEU A 205 7.86 -16.71 22.94
CA LEU A 205 8.32 -15.33 22.70
C LEU A 205 8.11 -14.42 23.92
N GLU A 206 7.45 -14.86 24.98
CA GLU A 206 7.28 -14.07 26.21
C GLU A 206 8.65 -13.62 26.76
N GLY A 207 8.75 -12.34 27.08
CA GLY A 207 9.99 -11.72 27.60
C GLY A 207 11.07 -11.44 26.55
N THR A 208 10.80 -11.70 25.26
CA THR A 208 11.73 -11.41 24.15
C THR A 208 11.51 -10.02 23.57
N THR A 209 12.38 -9.65 22.62
CA THR A 209 12.25 -8.42 21.83
C THR A 209 11.99 -8.75 20.36
N MET A 210 11.00 -8.09 19.76
CA MET A 210 10.67 -8.16 18.34
C MET A 210 10.99 -6.85 17.63
N ALA A 211 11.61 -6.92 16.46
CA ALA A 211 11.81 -5.77 15.60
C ALA A 211 10.53 -5.45 14.80
N SER A 212 10.19 -4.16 14.76
CA SER A 212 9.15 -3.60 13.89
C SER A 212 9.62 -2.27 13.31
N ALA A 213 9.36 -2.02 12.04
CA ALA A 213 9.81 -0.78 11.38
C ALA A 213 9.16 0.48 11.98
N VAL A 214 7.92 0.39 12.44
CA VAL A 214 7.11 1.55 12.84
C VAL A 214 6.61 1.45 14.28
N GLY A 215 6.75 0.30 14.94
CA GLY A 215 6.28 0.08 16.31
C GLY A 215 4.80 -0.29 16.41
N LEU A 216 4.20 -0.02 17.58
CA LEU A 216 2.84 -0.47 17.92
C LEU A 216 1.73 0.26 17.16
N SER A 217 1.98 1.45 16.63
CA SER A 217 1.00 2.20 15.81
C SER A 217 0.91 1.74 14.35
N SER A 218 1.76 0.79 13.96
CA SER A 218 1.91 0.30 12.60
C SER A 218 0.77 -0.61 12.17
N VAL A 219 0.51 -0.63 10.85
CA VAL A 219 -0.41 -1.59 10.22
C VAL A 219 -0.11 -3.05 10.55
N ILE A 220 1.16 -3.41 10.71
CA ILE A 220 1.55 -4.80 11.02
C ILE A 220 1.33 -5.17 12.50
N ALA A 221 1.22 -4.22 13.41
CA ALA A 221 0.97 -4.50 14.82
C ALA A 221 -0.36 -5.22 15.04
N TYR A 222 -1.40 -4.84 14.29
CA TYR A 222 -2.69 -5.51 14.33
C TYR A 222 -2.63 -7.01 13.94
N PRO A 223 -2.11 -7.41 12.75
CA PRO A 223 -1.97 -8.82 12.39
C PRO A 223 -1.12 -9.61 13.40
N ILE A 224 -0.03 -9.04 13.89
CA ILE A 224 0.80 -9.70 14.91
C ILE A 224 0.01 -9.89 16.21
N ALA A 225 -0.73 -8.88 16.66
CA ALA A 225 -1.57 -8.98 17.85
C ALA A 225 -2.64 -10.07 17.70
N GLN A 226 -3.24 -10.23 16.51
CA GLN A 226 -4.21 -11.30 16.26
C GLN A 226 -3.57 -12.69 16.40
N ALA A 227 -2.33 -12.86 15.94
CA ALA A 227 -1.59 -14.11 16.07
C ALA A 227 -1.16 -14.40 17.52
N PHE A 228 -0.84 -13.37 18.31
CA PHE A 228 -0.31 -13.49 19.68
C PHE A 228 -1.42 -13.62 20.74
N ARG A 229 -2.61 -13.06 20.48
CA ARG A 229 -3.76 -13.11 21.41
C ARG A 229 -4.13 -14.53 21.88
N PRO A 230 -4.17 -15.59 21.03
CA PRO A 230 -4.45 -16.95 21.46
C PRO A 230 -3.43 -17.52 22.45
N ALA A 231 -2.17 -17.06 22.39
CA ALA A 231 -1.12 -17.40 23.34
C ALA A 231 -1.16 -16.57 24.64
N GLY A 232 -2.09 -15.60 24.73
CA GLY A 232 -2.22 -14.69 25.88
C GLY A 232 -1.18 -13.58 25.90
N LEU A 233 -0.42 -13.37 24.81
CA LEU A 233 0.63 -12.36 24.75
C LEU A 233 0.10 -11.01 24.21
N VAL A 234 0.56 -9.93 24.81
CA VAL A 234 0.29 -8.55 24.39
C VAL A 234 1.60 -7.90 23.94
N LEU A 235 1.61 -7.40 22.69
CA LEU A 235 2.75 -6.67 22.15
C LEU A 235 3.05 -5.41 22.97
N GLY A 236 4.33 -5.13 23.17
CA GLY A 236 4.80 -4.02 23.98
C GLY A 236 4.71 -4.27 25.48
N VAL A 237 4.06 -5.36 25.91
CA VAL A 237 3.95 -5.79 27.33
C VAL A 237 4.74 -7.07 27.54
N ASP A 238 4.28 -8.16 26.94
CA ASP A 238 4.88 -9.48 27.09
C ASP A 238 6.02 -9.71 26.08
N VAL A 239 5.96 -9.05 24.92
CA VAL A 239 7.01 -9.03 23.89
C VAL A 239 7.37 -7.57 23.62
N ALA A 240 8.59 -7.18 23.97
CA ALA A 240 9.06 -5.81 23.75
C ALA A 240 9.18 -5.51 22.25
N ILE A 241 8.87 -4.28 21.85
CA ILE A 241 9.00 -3.83 20.44
C ILE A 241 10.17 -2.86 20.32
N GLU A 242 11.09 -3.16 19.40
CA GLU A 242 12.18 -2.26 19.03
C GLU A 242 11.99 -1.79 17.59
N ARG A 243 12.13 -0.47 17.39
CA ARG A 243 12.02 0.14 16.04
C ARG A 243 13.31 -0.03 15.28
N ILE A 244 13.30 -0.92 14.30
CA ILE A 244 14.42 -1.19 13.41
C ILE A 244 13.92 -1.09 11.97
N PRO A 245 14.58 -0.33 11.08
CA PRO A 245 14.22 -0.27 9.66
C PRO A 245 14.13 -1.67 9.03
N SER A 246 13.16 -1.90 8.16
CA SER A 246 12.93 -3.23 7.54
C SER A 246 14.19 -3.82 6.91
N THR A 247 15.03 -2.98 6.29
CA THR A 247 16.31 -3.39 5.67
C THR A 247 17.34 -3.92 6.66
N ASP A 248 17.22 -3.56 7.94
CA ASP A 248 18.22 -3.89 8.99
C ASP A 248 17.72 -5.04 9.89
N MET A 249 16.48 -5.50 9.74
CA MET A 249 15.87 -6.52 10.60
C MET A 249 16.57 -7.87 10.51
N VAL A 250 16.95 -8.29 9.30
CA VAL A 250 17.69 -9.55 9.10
C VAL A 250 19.02 -9.48 9.86
N LEU A 251 19.77 -8.38 9.71
CA LEU A 251 21.02 -8.18 10.42
C LEU A 251 20.82 -8.13 11.95
N ALA A 252 19.74 -7.58 12.43
CA ALA A 252 19.42 -7.54 13.86
C ALA A 252 19.14 -8.95 14.43
N LEU A 253 18.44 -9.81 13.66
CA LEU A 253 18.27 -11.23 14.01
C LEU A 253 19.59 -11.99 14.01
N GLU A 254 20.43 -11.83 12.97
CA GLU A 254 21.74 -12.46 12.85
C GLU A 254 22.66 -12.11 14.03
N ASN A 255 22.65 -10.85 14.46
CA ASN A 255 23.46 -10.37 15.58
C ASN A 255 22.82 -10.63 16.96
N ASN A 256 21.68 -11.32 17.03
CA ASN A 256 20.92 -11.53 18.26
C ASN A 256 20.59 -10.22 19.02
N ALA A 257 20.42 -9.14 18.27
CA ALA A 257 19.96 -7.87 18.85
C ALA A 257 18.45 -7.95 19.19
N VAL A 258 17.70 -8.71 18.40
CA VAL A 258 16.30 -9.07 18.64
C VAL A 258 16.11 -10.57 18.43
N GLN A 259 15.08 -11.14 19.01
CA GLN A 259 14.77 -12.57 18.90
C GLN A 259 13.77 -12.87 17.80
N SER A 260 12.95 -11.88 17.43
CA SER A 260 12.00 -12.00 16.33
C SER A 260 11.85 -10.68 15.57
N ALA A 261 11.30 -10.73 14.35
CA ALA A 261 11.03 -9.55 13.54
C ALA A 261 9.87 -9.83 12.56
N TRP A 262 9.09 -8.81 12.23
CA TRP A 262 8.20 -8.87 11.06
C TRP A 262 9.02 -8.56 9.82
N VAL A 263 9.28 -9.59 9.01
CA VAL A 263 10.15 -9.48 7.82
C VAL A 263 9.30 -9.51 6.57
N LEU A 264 9.48 -8.47 5.74
CA LEU A 264 8.74 -8.26 4.50
C LEU A 264 9.41 -8.98 3.33
N ASP A 265 8.65 -9.14 2.26
CA ASP A 265 9.11 -9.59 0.96
C ASP A 265 10.06 -8.56 0.30
N PRO A 266 11.15 -8.98 -0.33
CA PRO A 266 11.71 -10.36 -0.42
C PRO A 266 12.74 -10.68 0.68
N LEU A 267 12.86 -9.84 1.73
CA LEU A 267 13.94 -9.93 2.74
C LEU A 267 13.92 -11.25 3.53
N TRP A 268 12.75 -11.85 3.70
CA TRP A 268 12.60 -13.13 4.39
C TRP A 268 13.30 -14.31 3.68
N SER A 269 13.59 -14.19 2.38
CA SER A 269 14.23 -15.28 1.63
C SER A 269 15.60 -15.68 2.21
N VAL A 270 16.36 -14.70 2.70
CA VAL A 270 17.65 -14.95 3.37
C VAL A 270 17.48 -15.83 4.60
N LEU A 271 16.40 -15.62 5.37
CA LEU A 271 16.10 -16.40 6.57
C LEU A 271 15.59 -17.80 6.20
N ALA A 272 14.83 -17.92 5.13
CA ALA A 272 14.33 -19.20 4.61
C ALA A 272 15.45 -20.12 4.09
N ASP A 273 16.56 -19.54 3.63
CA ASP A 273 17.75 -20.29 3.20
C ASP A 273 18.56 -20.86 4.39
N ALA A 274 18.25 -20.46 5.63
CA ALA A 274 18.91 -20.91 6.85
C ALA A 274 17.91 -21.51 7.88
N PRO A 275 17.20 -22.60 7.54
CA PRO A 275 16.10 -23.16 8.34
C PRO A 275 16.54 -23.74 9.70
N ASP A 276 17.82 -24.02 9.88
CA ASP A 276 18.37 -24.46 11.17
C ASP A 276 18.60 -23.27 12.14
N GLU A 277 18.59 -22.03 11.63
CA GLU A 277 18.86 -20.84 12.40
C GLU A 277 17.62 -19.97 12.60
N TYR A 278 16.67 -20.00 11.64
CA TYR A 278 15.48 -19.16 11.63
C TYR A 278 14.22 -19.95 11.30
N VAL A 279 13.11 -19.54 11.90
CA VAL A 279 11.80 -20.16 11.69
C VAL A 279 10.73 -19.09 11.48
N LEU A 280 9.77 -19.40 10.59
CA LEU A 280 8.57 -18.59 10.42
C LEU A 280 7.57 -18.96 11.52
N VAL A 281 7.32 -18.06 12.45
CA VAL A 281 6.45 -18.28 13.61
C VAL A 281 4.98 -18.08 13.26
N THR A 282 4.67 -16.99 12.54
CA THR A 282 3.32 -16.66 12.07
C THR A 282 3.38 -15.78 10.85
N THR A 283 2.32 -15.81 10.07
CA THR A 283 2.16 -15.01 8.85
C THR A 283 1.01 -14.02 9.02
N GLN A 284 0.68 -13.30 7.96
CA GLN A 284 -0.55 -12.52 7.88
C GLN A 284 -1.76 -13.43 8.20
N PRO A 285 -2.72 -13.02 9.05
CA PRO A 285 -3.98 -13.73 9.20
C PRO A 285 -4.71 -13.89 7.86
N PRO A 286 -5.24 -15.09 7.56
CA PRO A 286 -5.93 -15.32 6.29
C PRO A 286 -7.18 -14.44 6.18
N GLY A 287 -7.43 -13.95 4.97
CA GLY A 287 -8.62 -13.16 4.65
C GLY A 287 -8.64 -11.72 5.19
N GLU A 288 -7.62 -11.31 5.92
CA GLU A 288 -7.50 -9.93 6.41
C GLU A 288 -6.56 -9.15 5.48
N PRO A 289 -7.03 -8.09 4.77
CA PRO A 289 -6.18 -7.30 3.91
C PRO A 289 -5.18 -6.48 4.72
N ILE A 290 -3.98 -6.30 4.17
CA ILE A 290 -3.00 -5.37 4.73
C ILE A 290 -3.36 -3.97 4.24
N GLY A 291 -4.18 -3.25 5.03
CA GLY A 291 -4.61 -1.91 4.70
C GLY A 291 -5.54 -1.79 3.51
N GLY A 292 -5.53 -0.63 2.88
CA GLY A 292 -6.41 -0.34 1.76
C GLY A 292 -6.32 1.09 1.27
N LEU A 293 -7.39 1.51 0.62
CA LEU A 293 -7.64 2.90 0.25
C LEU A 293 -8.50 3.58 1.32
N TYR A 294 -8.15 4.83 1.60
CA TYR A 294 -8.84 5.70 2.54
C TYR A 294 -9.29 6.95 1.81
N GLY A 295 -10.53 7.34 2.01
CA GLY A 295 -11.14 8.52 1.42
C GLY A 295 -11.74 9.43 2.48
N GLY A 296 -12.01 10.67 2.10
CA GLY A 296 -12.59 11.70 2.95
C GLY A 296 -13.70 12.49 2.24
N PRO A 297 -14.03 13.70 2.72
CA PRO A 297 -15.11 14.53 2.18
C PRO A 297 -15.02 14.75 0.66
N SER A 298 -13.81 14.82 0.10
CA SER A 298 -13.64 14.89 -1.36
C SER A 298 -14.34 13.74 -2.08
N CYS A 299 -14.11 12.50 -1.64
CA CYS A 299 -14.71 11.31 -2.23
C CYS A 299 -16.18 11.07 -1.83
N PHE A 300 -16.62 11.60 -0.70
CA PHE A 300 -18.00 11.38 -0.26
C PHE A 300 -18.97 12.44 -0.80
N GLU A 301 -18.47 13.61 -1.16
CA GLU A 301 -19.26 14.76 -1.57
C GLU A 301 -18.80 15.34 -2.91
N ALA A 302 -17.66 16.06 -2.93
CA ALA A 302 -17.28 16.92 -4.05
C ALA A 302 -16.90 16.17 -5.33
N LYS A 303 -16.24 15.03 -5.22
CA LYS A 303 -15.74 14.21 -6.35
C LYS A 303 -16.23 12.76 -6.29
N ARG A 304 -17.42 12.52 -5.74
CA ARG A 304 -17.92 11.15 -5.56
C ARG A 304 -17.86 10.34 -6.84
N ASP A 305 -18.39 10.88 -7.95
CA ASP A 305 -18.39 10.17 -9.24
C ASP A 305 -16.97 9.84 -9.71
N ALA A 306 -16.02 10.74 -9.46
CA ALA A 306 -14.62 10.51 -9.83
C ALA A 306 -13.95 9.45 -8.93
N CYS A 307 -14.26 9.40 -7.64
CA CYS A 307 -13.79 8.35 -6.74
C CYS A 307 -14.41 6.98 -7.08
N VAL A 308 -15.67 6.93 -7.47
CA VAL A 308 -16.31 5.71 -8.01
C VAL A 308 -15.64 5.26 -9.30
N ALA A 309 -15.37 6.19 -10.23
CA ALA A 309 -14.67 5.92 -11.49
C ALA A 309 -13.23 5.41 -11.23
N PHE A 310 -12.54 5.98 -10.25
CA PHE A 310 -11.23 5.49 -9.80
C PHE A 310 -11.30 4.03 -9.32
N HIS A 311 -12.27 3.70 -8.45
CA HIS A 311 -12.47 2.31 -8.00
C HIS A 311 -12.83 1.39 -9.16
N ARG A 312 -13.63 1.83 -10.13
CA ARG A 312 -13.96 1.06 -11.33
C ARG A 312 -12.73 0.75 -12.17
N ALA A 313 -11.82 1.71 -12.33
CA ALA A 313 -10.56 1.52 -13.03
C ALA A 313 -9.65 0.49 -12.34
N ILE A 314 -9.43 0.62 -11.01
CA ILE A 314 -8.57 -0.33 -10.29
C ILE A 314 -9.18 -1.73 -10.19
N ILE A 315 -10.51 -1.86 -10.03
CA ILE A 315 -11.21 -3.15 -10.03
C ILE A 315 -11.07 -3.84 -11.40
N ARG A 316 -11.23 -3.11 -12.49
CA ARG A 316 -11.00 -3.62 -13.85
C ARG A 316 -9.55 -4.05 -14.05
N THR A 317 -8.60 -3.27 -13.54
CA THR A 317 -7.17 -3.61 -13.57
C THR A 317 -6.90 -4.91 -12.81
N ILE A 318 -7.44 -5.07 -11.61
CA ILE A 318 -7.32 -6.31 -10.83
C ILE A 318 -7.84 -7.51 -11.63
N ASN A 319 -9.04 -7.40 -12.19
CA ASN A 319 -9.69 -8.49 -12.92
C ASN A 319 -8.99 -8.84 -14.22
N THR A 320 -8.30 -7.89 -14.85
CA THR A 320 -7.67 -8.08 -16.15
C THR A 320 -6.23 -8.56 -16.04
N TYR A 321 -5.46 -7.97 -15.13
CA TYR A 321 -4.01 -8.11 -15.10
C TYR A 321 -3.47 -8.78 -13.84
N LEU A 322 -4.20 -8.79 -12.73
CA LEU A 322 -3.71 -9.23 -11.42
C LEU A 322 -4.48 -10.47 -10.93
N THR A 323 -4.63 -11.46 -11.81
CA THR A 323 -5.29 -12.73 -11.53
C THR A 323 -4.33 -13.90 -11.71
N GLY A 324 -4.51 -14.95 -10.90
CA GLY A 324 -3.63 -16.12 -10.96
C GLY A 324 -2.18 -15.76 -10.61
N ASP A 325 -1.23 -16.40 -11.26
CA ASP A 325 0.19 -16.07 -11.14
C ASP A 325 0.57 -15.01 -12.20
N TYR A 326 0.23 -13.76 -11.92
CA TYR A 326 0.48 -12.65 -12.85
C TYR A 326 1.98 -12.31 -13.02
N HIS A 327 2.87 -12.86 -12.18
CA HIS A 327 4.30 -12.76 -12.38
C HIS A 327 4.82 -13.60 -13.56
N GLN A 328 3.98 -14.45 -14.18
CA GLN A 328 4.28 -15.12 -15.44
C GLN A 328 3.92 -14.27 -16.68
N ASP A 329 3.26 -13.13 -16.50
CA ASP A 329 2.96 -12.20 -17.60
C ASP A 329 4.06 -11.15 -17.73
N GLU A 330 4.83 -11.24 -18.81
CA GLU A 330 6.00 -10.38 -19.04
C GLU A 330 5.62 -8.89 -19.14
N ASP A 331 4.46 -8.55 -19.67
CA ASP A 331 4.01 -7.16 -19.83
C ASP A 331 3.62 -6.58 -18.44
N VAL A 332 2.95 -7.37 -17.61
CA VAL A 332 2.57 -6.99 -16.24
C VAL A 332 3.83 -6.80 -15.38
N VAL A 333 4.74 -7.77 -15.41
CA VAL A 333 6.01 -7.70 -14.68
C VAL A 333 6.83 -6.48 -15.11
N ALA A 334 6.94 -6.22 -16.42
CA ALA A 334 7.67 -5.07 -16.92
C ALA A 334 7.05 -3.74 -16.46
N ALA A 335 5.72 -3.61 -16.50
CA ALA A 335 5.02 -2.41 -16.05
C ALA A 335 5.17 -2.17 -14.53
N ILE A 336 5.07 -3.21 -13.71
CA ILE A 336 5.32 -3.11 -12.27
C ILE A 336 6.77 -2.69 -12.02
N ALA A 337 7.73 -3.38 -12.64
CA ALA A 337 9.15 -3.14 -12.46
C ALA A 337 9.55 -1.70 -12.83
N GLU A 338 9.04 -1.17 -13.95
CA GLU A 338 9.22 0.23 -14.36
C GLU A 338 8.64 1.20 -13.32
N ALA A 339 7.39 0.96 -12.88
CA ALA A 339 6.71 1.85 -11.95
C ALA A 339 7.37 1.94 -10.56
N ILE A 340 8.00 0.84 -10.09
CA ILE A 340 8.66 0.78 -8.78
C ILE A 340 10.19 0.85 -8.86
N GLU A 341 10.74 1.06 -10.06
CA GLU A 341 12.19 1.19 -10.32
C GLU A 341 12.98 -0.05 -9.84
N ARG A 342 12.51 -1.26 -10.20
CA ARG A 342 13.11 -2.55 -9.85
C ARG A 342 13.44 -3.37 -11.09
N ASP A 343 14.26 -4.40 -10.88
CA ASP A 343 14.58 -5.38 -11.91
C ASP A 343 13.37 -6.31 -12.13
N PRO A 344 12.90 -6.50 -13.37
CA PRO A 344 11.80 -7.42 -13.66
C PRO A 344 12.05 -8.86 -13.18
N GLU A 345 13.30 -9.33 -13.20
CA GLU A 345 13.65 -10.67 -12.72
C GLU A 345 13.40 -10.80 -11.20
N GLN A 346 13.58 -9.72 -10.44
CA GLN A 346 13.29 -9.71 -9.01
C GLN A 346 11.79 -9.80 -8.73
N ILE A 347 10.96 -9.13 -9.53
CA ILE A 347 9.50 -9.22 -9.41
C ILE A 347 9.03 -10.63 -9.76
N ALA A 348 9.47 -11.17 -10.89
CA ALA A 348 9.10 -12.50 -11.35
C ALA A 348 9.53 -13.64 -10.40
N ALA A 349 10.52 -13.41 -9.55
CA ALA A 349 11.02 -14.38 -8.59
C ALA A 349 10.22 -14.47 -7.28
N THR A 350 9.30 -13.51 -7.04
CA THR A 350 8.47 -13.48 -5.84
C THR A 350 7.08 -14.05 -6.11
N PRO A 351 6.35 -14.56 -5.10
CA PRO A 351 4.96 -14.97 -5.26
C PRO A 351 4.05 -13.79 -5.62
N SER A 352 3.14 -13.99 -6.55
CA SER A 352 2.09 -13.01 -6.89
C SER A 352 1.20 -12.72 -5.67
N LEU A 353 0.86 -11.46 -5.46
CA LEU A 353 -0.05 -11.05 -4.39
C LEU A 353 -1.51 -11.32 -4.77
N LEU A 354 -2.38 -11.48 -3.78
CA LEU A 354 -3.83 -11.47 -3.97
C LEU A 354 -4.36 -10.08 -3.67
N PHE A 355 -5.06 -9.49 -4.64
CA PHE A 355 -5.72 -8.20 -4.47
C PHE A 355 -7.22 -8.41 -4.27
N ASP A 356 -7.80 -7.72 -3.30
CA ASP A 356 -9.22 -7.76 -3.00
C ASP A 356 -9.69 -6.36 -2.61
N TRP A 357 -10.71 -5.86 -3.28
CA TRP A 357 -11.29 -4.55 -2.97
C TRP A 357 -12.25 -4.56 -1.80
N GLU A 358 -12.66 -5.75 -1.34
CA GLU A 358 -13.58 -5.86 -0.21
C GLU A 358 -12.90 -5.62 1.12
N ILE A 359 -13.62 -4.99 2.03
CA ILE A 359 -13.26 -4.84 3.43
C ILE A 359 -14.07 -5.83 4.25
N ARG A 360 -13.39 -6.69 5.01
CA ARG A 360 -14.04 -7.68 5.87
C ARG A 360 -14.86 -7.01 6.96
N GLU A 361 -16.00 -7.61 7.29
CA GLU A 361 -16.81 -7.16 8.41
C GLU A 361 -16.03 -7.29 9.72
N GLY A 362 -16.07 -6.23 10.52
CA GLY A 362 -15.37 -6.16 11.81
C GLY A 362 -13.83 -5.98 11.74
N SER A 363 -13.20 -5.90 10.55
CA SER A 363 -11.75 -5.67 10.44
C SER A 363 -11.32 -4.39 11.16
N ALA A 364 -12.05 -3.30 10.97
CA ALA A 364 -11.77 -2.04 11.65
C ALA A 364 -11.95 -2.16 13.18
N THR A 365 -12.96 -2.89 13.63
CA THR A 365 -13.18 -3.12 15.07
C THR A 365 -12.04 -3.94 15.68
N ARG A 366 -11.65 -5.05 15.02
CA ARG A 366 -10.53 -5.89 15.50
C ARG A 366 -9.21 -5.13 15.57
N ALA A 367 -8.96 -4.23 14.60
CA ALA A 367 -7.78 -3.38 14.62
C ALA A 367 -7.81 -2.39 15.80
N GLN A 368 -8.93 -1.72 16.03
CA GLN A 368 -9.10 -0.81 17.15
C GLN A 368 -8.90 -1.51 18.50
N GLU A 369 -9.51 -2.69 18.68
CA GLU A 369 -9.32 -3.51 19.91
C GLU A 369 -7.84 -3.86 20.13
N ALA A 370 -7.09 -4.16 19.06
CA ALA A 370 -5.66 -4.41 19.17
C ALA A 370 -4.91 -3.16 19.62
N PHE A 371 -5.15 -2.00 19.01
CA PHE A 371 -4.50 -0.74 19.37
C PHE A 371 -4.84 -0.29 20.79
N ILE A 372 -6.09 -0.44 21.22
CA ILE A 372 -6.50 -0.18 22.59
C ILE A 372 -5.71 -1.07 23.57
N SER A 373 -5.53 -2.36 23.25
CA SER A 373 -4.79 -3.29 24.10
C SER A 373 -3.32 -2.89 24.29
N PHE A 374 -2.70 -2.22 23.31
CA PHE A 374 -1.30 -1.79 23.39
C PHE A 374 -1.07 -0.65 24.38
N THR A 375 -2.10 0.07 24.81
CA THR A 375 -1.96 1.10 25.86
C THR A 375 -1.45 0.52 27.17
N ALA A 376 -1.63 -0.79 27.40
CA ALA A 376 -1.06 -1.50 28.54
C ALA A 376 0.47 -1.48 28.57
N SER A 377 1.16 -1.24 27.43
CA SER A 377 2.61 -1.04 27.36
C SER A 377 3.10 0.27 28.00
N GLY A 378 2.18 1.20 28.25
CA GLY A 378 2.50 2.56 28.67
C GLY A 378 2.73 3.54 27.51
N GLU A 379 2.66 3.06 26.26
CA GLU A 379 2.63 3.93 25.07
C GLU A 379 1.17 4.35 24.79
N THR A 380 0.94 5.62 24.52
CA THR A 380 -0.35 6.10 24.01
C THR A 380 -0.38 5.87 22.51
N VAL A 381 -0.95 4.73 22.09
CA VAL A 381 -1.11 4.38 20.68
C VAL A 381 -2.37 5.00 20.11
N VAL A 382 -3.46 4.93 20.89
CA VAL A 382 -4.75 5.57 20.60
C VAL A 382 -5.25 6.28 21.86
N GLU A 383 -6.09 7.31 21.73
CA GLU A 383 -6.58 8.14 22.83
C GLU A 383 -8.01 7.77 23.27
N PHE A 384 -8.64 6.79 22.63
CA PHE A 384 -9.97 6.28 22.93
C PHE A 384 -9.90 4.89 23.59
N ASP A 385 -10.91 4.57 24.41
CA ASP A 385 -10.97 3.33 25.22
C ASP A 385 -11.94 2.27 24.64
N GLU A 386 -12.83 2.67 23.72
CA GLU A 386 -13.81 1.80 23.07
C GLU A 386 -13.77 1.97 21.55
N PRO A 387 -13.89 0.89 20.74
CA PRO A 387 -13.92 0.98 19.30
C PRO A 387 -15.07 1.86 18.78
N PHE A 388 -14.80 2.68 17.79
CA PHE A 388 -15.85 3.35 17.01
C PHE A 388 -16.70 2.33 16.26
N PRO A 389 -17.99 2.58 16.06
CA PRO A 389 -18.84 1.82 15.17
C PRO A 389 -18.22 1.70 13.77
N GLU A 390 -18.37 0.53 13.15
CA GLU A 390 -17.70 0.27 11.86
C GLU A 390 -18.09 1.25 10.77
N ASP A 391 -19.35 1.70 10.74
CA ASP A 391 -19.88 2.66 9.76
C ASP A 391 -19.30 4.07 9.88
N GLN A 392 -18.62 4.38 11.00
CA GLN A 392 -17.86 5.64 11.13
C GLN A 392 -16.47 5.56 10.51
N VAL A 393 -15.91 4.37 10.38
CA VAL A 393 -14.53 4.16 9.94
C VAL A 393 -14.40 3.36 8.64
N VAL A 394 -15.49 2.79 8.14
CA VAL A 394 -15.55 2.01 6.89
C VAL A 394 -16.72 2.49 6.03
N ASP A 395 -16.45 2.73 4.75
CA ASP A 395 -17.48 3.00 3.74
C ASP A 395 -17.26 2.11 2.51
N ARG A 396 -18.15 1.15 2.33
CA ARG A 396 -18.09 0.20 1.22
C ARG A 396 -18.78 0.69 -0.06
N SER A 397 -19.41 1.86 -0.01
CA SER A 397 -20.30 2.33 -1.09
C SER A 397 -19.54 2.60 -2.40
N LEU A 398 -18.30 3.10 -2.35
CA LEU A 398 -17.54 3.48 -3.54
C LEU A 398 -17.25 2.25 -4.43
N TYR A 399 -16.72 1.17 -3.87
CA TYR A 399 -16.44 -0.02 -4.67
C TYR A 399 -17.71 -0.79 -5.04
N LEU A 400 -18.73 -0.79 -4.18
CA LEU A 400 -20.02 -1.41 -4.53
C LEU A 400 -20.68 -0.68 -5.70
N GLU A 401 -20.69 0.65 -5.71
CA GLU A 401 -21.19 1.44 -6.83
C GLU A 401 -20.35 1.22 -8.09
N ALA A 402 -19.03 1.12 -7.95
CA ALA A 402 -18.10 0.85 -9.06
C ALA A 402 -18.37 -0.49 -9.78
N ILE A 403 -18.97 -1.47 -9.12
CA ILE A 403 -19.38 -2.77 -9.69
C ILE A 403 -20.89 -2.89 -9.93
N GLY A 404 -21.65 -1.78 -9.84
CA GLY A 404 -23.09 -1.75 -10.07
C GLY A 404 -23.94 -2.39 -8.96
N ARG A 405 -23.47 -2.36 -7.71
CA ARG A 405 -24.15 -2.92 -6.53
C ARG A 405 -24.50 -1.84 -5.49
N GLY A 406 -24.32 -0.55 -5.81
CA GLY A 406 -24.66 0.59 -4.96
C GLY A 406 -26.16 0.92 -4.94
#